data_831dc86c93da4ebdd2aa74b10d1d1ed1
#
_entry.id   831dc86c93da4ebdd2aa74b10d1d1ed1
#
_cell.length_a   1.000
_cell.length_b   1.000
_cell.length_c   1.000
_cell.angle_alpha   90.00
_cell.angle_beta   90.00
_cell.angle_gamma   90.00
#
_symmetry.space_group_name_H-M   'P 1'
#
loop_
_entity.id
_entity.type
_entity.pdbx_description
1 polymer ?
#
loop_
_entity_poly.entity_id
_entity_poly.type
_entity_poly.pdbx_seq_one_letter_code
_entity_poly.pdbx_strand_id
1 'polypeptide(L)'
;MQPTYVYFNQTKDTSGKYYLPNEDLGFTRSLHFVLGYDKSIGENARLKIETYYQYLYEVPIDTFKSSFSLINQGSTFSRFFPGVLVNDGTAFNYGAEITLEKFFSKSYYFMITGSYYNSQYKGSDGIERNTDFNGTFATNALVGSEITLSKKTVLSLGTKITWAGGKRYSPADTAASSFSGELVEVDSLRNTLQFTNYFRWDFKIGIKINTKKVTHEIAIDLVNVLNTKNVLGLTYAPDPIDPIKEEYQLGFLPLFYYKIDF
;
A
#
# COMPACT_ATOMS: atom_id res chain seq x y z
N MET A 1 3.42 9.84 8.97
CA MET A 1 4.21 10.07 10.22
C MET A 1 5.67 10.01 9.84
N GLN A 2 6.48 11.02 10.23
CA GLN A 2 7.92 10.97 9.97
C GLN A 2 8.58 9.91 10.87
N PRO A 3 9.43 9.03 10.33
CA PRO A 3 10.10 8.01 11.12
C PRO A 3 11.07 8.64 12.13
N THR A 4 10.94 8.28 13.41
CA THR A 4 11.77 8.87 14.48
C THR A 4 13.26 8.61 14.30
N TYR A 5 13.64 7.48 13.70
CA TYR A 5 15.05 7.15 13.48
C TYR A 5 15.79 8.16 12.57
N VAL A 6 15.07 8.93 11.73
CA VAL A 6 15.68 9.95 10.89
C VAL A 6 16.34 11.06 11.71
N TYR A 7 15.74 11.44 12.85
CA TYR A 7 16.26 12.46 13.76
C TYR A 7 17.43 11.97 14.61
N PHE A 8 17.46 10.68 14.92
CA PHE A 8 18.46 10.08 15.80
C PHE A 8 19.58 9.35 15.06
N ASN A 9 19.61 9.43 13.73
CA ASN A 9 20.70 8.87 12.95
C ASN A 9 22.00 9.65 13.25
N GLN A 10 23.05 8.93 13.68
CA GLN A 10 24.34 9.50 13.99
C GLN A 10 25.29 9.38 12.79
N THR A 11 26.02 10.43 12.53
CA THR A 11 27.13 10.42 11.56
C THR A 11 28.39 10.98 12.21
N LYS A 12 29.54 10.77 11.59
CA LYS A 12 30.82 11.33 12.04
C LYS A 12 31.19 12.55 11.23
N ASP A 13 31.66 13.59 11.88
CA ASP A 13 32.31 14.72 11.22
C ASP A 13 33.73 14.34 10.76
N THR A 14 34.43 15.29 10.12
CA THR A 14 35.78 15.09 9.62
C THR A 14 36.83 14.88 10.73
N SER A 15 36.50 15.22 11.98
CA SER A 15 37.32 14.96 13.17
C SER A 15 37.06 13.59 13.81
N GLY A 16 36.06 12.85 13.32
CA GLY A 16 35.61 11.56 13.86
C GLY A 16 34.65 11.67 15.02
N LYS A 17 34.15 12.85 15.38
CA LYS A 17 33.14 13.07 16.43
C LYS A 17 31.75 12.77 15.90
N TYR A 18 30.95 12.05 16.68
CA TYR A 18 29.56 11.78 16.36
C TYR A 18 28.67 13.00 16.57
N TYR A 19 27.74 13.23 15.65
CA TYR A 19 26.69 14.23 15.78
C TYR A 19 25.38 13.72 15.12
N LEU A 20 24.27 14.39 15.40
CA LEU A 20 22.94 14.11 14.83
C LEU A 20 22.63 15.13 13.73
N PRO A 21 22.83 14.79 12.45
CA PRO A 21 22.70 15.76 11.35
C PRO A 21 21.27 16.28 11.15
N ASN A 22 20.27 15.56 11.64
CA ASN A 22 18.85 15.79 11.38
C ASN A 22 18.05 16.09 12.66
N GLU A 23 18.70 16.42 13.80
CA GLU A 23 18.00 16.64 15.07
C GLU A 23 17.08 17.87 15.04
N ASP A 24 17.40 18.86 14.23
CA ASP A 24 16.66 20.12 14.08
C ASP A 24 15.64 20.12 12.94
N LEU A 25 15.42 18.96 12.26
CA LEU A 25 14.42 18.88 11.21
C LEU A 25 13.01 19.16 11.74
N GLY A 26 12.31 20.07 11.07
CA GLY A 26 10.89 20.31 11.30
C GLY A 26 10.00 19.16 10.83
N PHE A 27 8.74 19.21 11.20
CA PHE A 27 7.74 18.27 10.71
C PHE A 27 7.22 18.67 9.33
N THR A 28 7.01 17.70 8.45
CA THR A 28 6.24 17.90 7.23
C THR A 28 4.86 18.46 7.58
N ARG A 29 4.44 19.49 6.87
CA ARG A 29 3.14 20.13 7.00
C ARG A 29 2.22 19.76 5.84
N SER A 30 0.93 19.77 6.10
CA SER A 30 -0.08 19.42 5.09
C SER A 30 -1.27 20.35 5.14
N LEU A 31 -1.71 20.80 3.97
CA LEU A 31 -3.03 21.41 3.74
C LEU A 31 -3.89 20.37 3.04
N HIS A 32 -5.04 20.06 3.64
CA HIS A 32 -5.91 19.01 3.13
C HIS A 32 -7.33 19.50 2.97
N PHE A 33 -7.84 19.48 1.74
CA PHE A 33 -9.21 19.85 1.38
C PHE A 33 -9.96 18.59 0.97
N VAL A 34 -11.13 18.37 1.57
CA VAL A 34 -11.99 17.23 1.27
C VAL A 34 -13.41 17.71 1.06
N LEU A 35 -14.04 17.26 -0.01
CA LEU A 35 -15.47 17.42 -0.24
C LEU A 35 -16.11 16.04 -0.31
N GLY A 36 -17.06 15.76 0.57
CA GLY A 36 -17.75 14.48 0.67
C GLY A 36 -19.25 14.59 0.47
N TYR A 37 -19.83 13.61 -0.20
CA TYR A 37 -21.27 13.38 -0.30
C TYR A 37 -21.58 11.99 0.24
N ASP A 38 -22.51 11.94 1.18
CA ASP A 38 -22.93 10.72 1.88
C ASP A 38 -24.44 10.59 1.85
N LYS A 39 -24.95 9.47 1.32
CA LYS A 39 -26.39 9.23 1.19
C LYS A 39 -26.76 7.81 1.56
N SER A 40 -27.69 7.68 2.50
CA SER A 40 -28.38 6.43 2.77
C SER A 40 -29.35 6.08 1.63
N ILE A 41 -29.32 4.85 1.16
CA ILE A 41 -30.19 4.30 0.12
C ILE A 41 -31.10 3.26 0.78
N GLY A 42 -32.32 3.67 1.11
CA GLY A 42 -33.20 2.88 1.95
C GLY A 42 -32.63 2.66 3.36
N GLU A 43 -32.96 1.54 4.00
CA GLU A 43 -32.57 1.25 5.38
C GLU A 43 -31.19 0.57 5.52
N ASN A 44 -30.73 -0.07 4.45
CA ASN A 44 -29.59 -1.01 4.55
C ASN A 44 -28.50 -0.77 3.51
N ALA A 45 -28.51 0.36 2.81
CA ALA A 45 -27.45 0.67 1.85
C ALA A 45 -27.01 2.13 1.98
N ARG A 46 -25.78 2.40 1.56
CA ARG A 46 -25.14 3.72 1.65
C ARG A 46 -24.25 3.92 0.44
N LEU A 47 -24.30 5.13 -0.09
CA LEU A 47 -23.37 5.64 -1.10
C LEU A 47 -22.57 6.77 -0.49
N LYS A 48 -21.25 6.70 -0.59
CA LYS A 48 -20.33 7.76 -0.21
C LYS A 48 -19.43 8.10 -1.39
N ILE A 49 -19.30 9.38 -1.69
CA ILE A 49 -18.39 9.91 -2.72
C ILE A 49 -17.55 10.99 -2.06
N GLU A 50 -16.24 10.93 -2.23
CA GLU A 50 -15.31 11.93 -1.70
C GLU A 50 -14.33 12.35 -2.77
N THR A 51 -13.98 13.62 -2.79
CA THR A 51 -12.88 14.17 -3.57
C THR A 51 -11.96 14.90 -2.64
N TYR A 52 -10.67 14.85 -2.91
CA TYR A 52 -9.70 15.50 -2.06
C TYR A 52 -8.54 16.10 -2.86
N TYR A 53 -7.94 17.11 -2.24
CA TYR A 53 -6.65 17.67 -2.63
C TYR A 53 -5.81 17.90 -1.38
N GLN A 54 -4.58 17.38 -1.39
CA GLN A 54 -3.62 17.53 -0.32
C GLN A 54 -2.32 18.12 -0.87
N TYR A 55 -1.85 19.19 -0.25
CA TYR A 55 -0.55 19.77 -0.51
C TYR A 55 0.34 19.59 0.71
N LEU A 56 1.52 18.98 0.51
CA LEU A 56 2.52 18.77 1.55
C LEU A 56 3.72 19.69 1.27
N TYR A 57 4.24 20.32 2.32
CA TYR A 57 5.39 21.20 2.27
C TYR A 57 6.27 21.00 3.51
N GLU A 58 7.47 21.58 3.49
CA GLU A 58 8.48 21.28 4.48
C GLU A 58 8.82 19.77 4.57
N VAL A 59 8.74 19.06 3.44
CA VAL A 59 9.11 17.65 3.38
C VAL A 59 10.61 17.51 3.41
N PRO A 60 11.20 16.67 4.28
CA PRO A 60 12.64 16.44 4.29
C PRO A 60 13.15 15.82 2.98
N ILE A 61 14.14 16.45 2.38
CA ILE A 61 14.83 16.05 1.16
C ILE A 61 16.34 16.17 1.36
N ASP A 62 17.15 15.60 0.46
CA ASP A 62 18.61 15.72 0.51
C ASP A 62 19.09 17.18 0.34
N THR A 63 20.23 17.49 0.94
CA THR A 63 20.94 18.78 0.73
C THR A 63 21.64 18.89 -0.61
N PHE A 64 21.92 17.77 -1.27
CA PHE A 64 22.47 17.69 -2.63
C PHE A 64 21.37 17.31 -3.63
N LYS A 65 21.60 17.59 -4.92
CA LYS A 65 20.61 17.29 -5.96
C LYS A 65 20.38 15.79 -6.10
N SER A 66 19.16 15.34 -5.75
CA SER A 66 18.70 13.96 -5.85
C SER A 66 17.19 13.88 -5.99
N SER A 67 16.69 12.69 -6.33
CA SER A 67 15.26 12.39 -6.32
C SER A 67 14.73 12.08 -4.91
N PHE A 68 15.58 12.01 -3.90
CA PHE A 68 15.17 11.60 -2.57
C PHE A 68 14.15 12.55 -1.94
N SER A 69 13.11 11.95 -1.35
CA SER A 69 12.16 12.64 -0.49
C SER A 69 11.64 11.67 0.59
N LEU A 70 11.56 12.16 1.83
CA LEU A 70 11.09 11.37 2.97
C LEU A 70 9.64 10.90 2.80
N ILE A 71 8.87 11.49 1.88
CA ILE A 71 7.49 11.09 1.60
C ILE A 71 7.36 9.66 1.05
N ASN A 72 8.42 9.14 0.42
CA ASN A 72 8.43 7.77 -0.11
C ASN A 72 8.83 6.72 0.93
N GLN A 73 9.17 7.13 2.16
CA GLN A 73 9.52 6.17 3.20
C GLN A 73 8.33 5.33 3.64
N GLY A 74 8.57 4.02 3.82
CA GLY A 74 7.55 3.05 4.15
C GLY A 74 6.96 2.30 2.94
N SER A 75 7.39 2.62 1.71
CA SER A 75 7.04 1.85 0.51
C SER A 75 7.75 0.48 0.45
N THR A 76 8.88 0.36 1.16
CA THR A 76 9.66 -0.88 1.31
C THR A 76 9.81 -1.23 2.79
N PHE A 77 10.17 -2.49 3.08
CA PHE A 77 10.43 -2.96 4.45
C PHE A 77 11.85 -2.63 4.95
N SER A 78 12.69 -2.02 4.11
CA SER A 78 14.06 -1.64 4.49
C SER A 78 14.06 -0.36 5.32
N ARG A 79 14.99 -0.27 6.29
CA ARG A 79 15.31 0.97 6.97
C ARG A 79 16.29 1.75 6.13
N PHE A 80 15.97 3.00 5.89
CA PHE A 80 16.85 3.94 5.23
C PHE A 80 17.43 4.91 6.27
N PHE A 81 18.74 5.07 6.27
CA PHE A 81 19.45 6.00 7.15
C PHE A 81 19.95 7.18 6.29
N PRO A 82 19.17 8.26 6.17
CA PRO A 82 19.52 9.39 5.33
C PRO A 82 20.75 10.11 5.87
N GLY A 83 21.49 10.78 4.97
CA GLY A 83 22.48 11.76 5.32
C GLY A 83 21.84 13.02 5.91
N VAL A 84 22.45 14.18 5.65
CA VAL A 84 21.91 15.48 6.06
C VAL A 84 20.71 15.85 5.20
N LEU A 85 19.58 16.17 5.83
CA LEU A 85 18.34 16.57 5.17
C LEU A 85 17.98 18.02 5.47
N VAL A 86 17.12 18.59 4.61
CA VAL A 86 16.49 19.91 4.78
C VAL A 86 15.00 19.83 4.51
N ASN A 87 14.20 20.68 5.18
CA ASN A 87 12.75 20.75 5.01
C ASN A 87 12.33 21.64 3.82
N ASP A 88 12.74 21.32 2.60
CA ASP A 88 12.48 22.13 1.40
C ASP A 88 11.69 21.37 0.30
N GLY A 89 11.35 20.13 0.53
CA GLY A 89 10.57 19.31 -0.38
C GLY A 89 9.08 19.61 -0.36
N THR A 90 8.44 19.29 -1.48
CA THR A 90 6.98 19.42 -1.64
C THR A 90 6.37 18.18 -2.26
N ALA A 91 5.08 17.95 -1.97
CA ALA A 91 4.31 16.91 -2.63
C ALA A 91 2.84 17.30 -2.72
N PHE A 92 2.11 16.65 -3.61
CA PHE A 92 0.67 16.82 -3.69
C PHE A 92 -0.02 15.52 -4.06
N ASN A 93 -1.19 15.35 -3.48
CA ASN A 93 -2.08 14.24 -3.73
C ASN A 93 -3.48 14.77 -4.07
N TYR A 94 -4.12 14.19 -5.06
CA TYR A 94 -5.53 14.45 -5.32
C TYR A 94 -6.21 13.22 -5.86
N GLY A 95 -7.52 13.13 -5.64
CA GLY A 95 -8.27 11.97 -6.09
C GLY A 95 -9.76 12.08 -5.82
N ALA A 96 -10.44 11.04 -6.26
CA ALA A 96 -11.85 10.81 -5.99
C ALA A 96 -12.05 9.36 -5.55
N GLU A 97 -12.94 9.18 -4.58
CA GLU A 97 -13.28 7.90 -4.00
C GLU A 97 -14.79 7.68 -4.03
N ILE A 98 -15.19 6.45 -4.27
CA ILE A 98 -16.58 6.01 -4.20
C ILE A 98 -16.68 4.77 -3.34
N THR A 99 -17.66 4.74 -2.43
CA THR A 99 -18.01 3.55 -1.66
C THR A 99 -19.52 3.31 -1.78
N LEU A 100 -19.86 2.13 -2.23
CA LEU A 100 -21.22 1.62 -2.22
C LEU A 100 -21.26 0.41 -1.30
N GLU A 101 -22.03 0.49 -0.23
CA GLU A 101 -22.14 -0.60 0.73
C GLU A 101 -23.60 -0.95 0.99
N LYS A 102 -23.86 -2.23 1.19
CA LYS A 102 -25.10 -2.75 1.73
C LYS A 102 -24.78 -3.51 3.01
N PHE A 103 -25.35 -3.05 4.11
CA PHE A 103 -25.24 -3.72 5.40
C PHE A 103 -25.94 -5.08 5.38
N PHE A 104 -25.50 -5.95 6.27
CA PHE A 104 -26.10 -7.28 6.36
C PHE A 104 -27.61 -7.20 6.57
N SER A 105 -28.34 -7.65 5.58
CA SER A 105 -29.79 -7.80 5.63
C SER A 105 -30.24 -8.82 4.57
N LYS A 106 -31.31 -9.56 4.82
CA LYS A 106 -31.78 -10.62 3.92
C LYS A 106 -30.67 -11.61 3.56
N SER A 107 -29.86 -11.99 4.57
CA SER A 107 -28.79 -12.99 4.49
C SER A 107 -27.56 -12.62 3.65
N TYR A 108 -27.40 -11.39 3.19
CA TYR A 108 -26.20 -10.96 2.47
C TYR A 108 -25.82 -9.50 2.71
N TYR A 109 -24.56 -9.21 2.48
CA TYR A 109 -24.00 -7.86 2.45
C TYR A 109 -22.99 -7.73 1.30
N PHE A 110 -22.71 -6.51 0.88
CA PHE A 110 -21.61 -6.22 -0.03
C PHE A 110 -21.01 -4.84 0.22
N MET A 111 -19.78 -4.67 -0.22
CA MET A 111 -19.10 -3.38 -0.27
C MET A 111 -18.28 -3.32 -1.54
N ILE A 112 -18.46 -2.24 -2.28
CA ILE A 112 -17.66 -1.91 -3.47
C ILE A 112 -17.01 -0.58 -3.22
N THR A 113 -15.69 -0.51 -3.34
CA THR A 113 -14.92 0.73 -3.24
C THR A 113 -14.12 0.95 -4.51
N GLY A 114 -13.99 2.17 -4.92
CA GLY A 114 -13.14 2.58 -6.02
C GLY A 114 -12.46 3.90 -5.70
N SER A 115 -11.17 4.00 -5.94
CA SER A 115 -10.38 5.21 -5.83
C SER A 115 -9.63 5.46 -7.13
N TYR A 116 -9.64 6.70 -7.59
CA TYR A 116 -8.76 7.18 -8.64
C TYR A 116 -7.97 8.36 -8.09
N TYR A 117 -6.65 8.28 -8.17
CA TYR A 117 -5.79 9.26 -7.51
C TYR A 117 -4.48 9.48 -8.24
N ASN A 118 -3.87 10.64 -7.97
CA ASN A 118 -2.51 10.98 -8.37
C ASN A 118 -1.73 11.45 -7.15
N SER A 119 -0.47 11.04 -7.06
CA SER A 119 0.43 11.37 -5.96
C SER A 119 1.82 11.67 -6.52
N GLN A 120 2.27 12.91 -6.38
CA GLN A 120 3.53 13.38 -6.93
C GLN A 120 4.31 14.20 -5.90
N TYR A 121 5.63 14.30 -6.11
CA TYR A 121 6.54 15.02 -5.23
C TYR A 121 7.70 15.65 -6.01
N LYS A 122 8.43 16.54 -5.35
CA LYS A 122 9.70 17.10 -5.82
C LYS A 122 10.80 16.83 -4.80
N GLY A 123 11.91 16.27 -5.26
CA GLY A 123 13.15 16.15 -4.52
C GLY A 123 13.96 17.43 -4.59
N SER A 124 15.21 17.38 -4.11
CA SER A 124 16.14 18.52 -4.11
C SER A 124 16.62 18.94 -5.50
N ASP A 125 16.44 18.11 -6.51
CA ASP A 125 16.69 18.43 -7.91
C ASP A 125 15.57 19.26 -8.56
N GLY A 126 14.41 19.43 -7.88
CA GLY A 126 13.26 20.20 -8.33
C GLY A 126 12.40 19.51 -9.40
N ILE A 127 12.72 18.26 -9.76
CA ILE A 127 11.99 17.52 -10.79
C ILE A 127 10.75 16.87 -10.14
N GLU A 128 9.60 17.06 -10.79
CA GLU A 128 8.35 16.43 -10.36
C GLU A 128 8.29 14.96 -10.78
N ARG A 129 7.98 14.08 -9.83
CA ARG A 129 7.93 12.64 -10.01
C ARG A 129 6.74 12.02 -9.31
N ASN A 130 6.32 10.84 -9.76
CA ASN A 130 5.38 10.02 -9.02
C ASN A 130 5.97 9.58 -7.68
N THR A 131 5.16 9.54 -6.63
CA THR A 131 5.55 8.84 -5.40
C THR A 131 5.55 7.32 -5.64
N ASP A 132 6.24 6.59 -4.78
CA ASP A 132 6.23 5.11 -4.79
C ASP A 132 4.80 4.55 -4.64
N PHE A 133 3.89 5.33 -4.05
CA PHE A 133 2.50 4.97 -3.78
C PHE A 133 1.52 5.32 -4.93
N ASN A 134 1.99 5.96 -6.01
CA ASN A 134 1.12 6.41 -7.10
C ASN A 134 0.70 5.26 -8.03
N GLY A 135 -0.15 4.37 -7.53
CA GLY A 135 -0.75 3.29 -8.32
C GLY A 135 -1.86 3.75 -9.28
N THR A 136 -2.31 5.00 -9.19
CA THR A 136 -3.36 5.65 -9.98
C THR A 136 -4.78 5.24 -9.64
N PHE A 137 -5.07 3.98 -9.37
CA PHE A 137 -6.39 3.53 -8.97
C PHE A 137 -6.32 2.33 -8.02
N ALA A 138 -7.37 2.15 -7.23
CA ALA A 138 -7.61 0.96 -6.42
C ALA A 138 -9.09 0.67 -6.35
N THR A 139 -9.49 -0.58 -6.55
CA THR A 139 -10.87 -1.05 -6.44
C THR A 139 -10.94 -2.31 -5.61
N ASN A 140 -11.98 -2.41 -4.79
CA ASN A 140 -12.30 -3.63 -4.07
C ASN A 140 -13.79 -3.91 -4.21
N ALA A 141 -14.14 -5.17 -4.39
CA ALA A 141 -15.49 -5.67 -4.30
C ALA A 141 -15.54 -6.84 -3.32
N LEU A 142 -16.32 -6.70 -2.29
CA LEU A 142 -16.53 -7.70 -1.25
C LEU A 142 -18.00 -8.07 -1.23
N VAL A 143 -18.33 -9.37 -1.23
CA VAL A 143 -19.67 -9.90 -1.06
C VAL A 143 -19.63 -11.01 -0.03
N GLY A 144 -20.57 -11.01 0.90
CA GLY A 144 -20.74 -12.09 1.87
C GLY A 144 -22.20 -12.46 2.06
N SER A 145 -22.44 -13.74 2.36
CA SER A 145 -23.76 -14.28 2.60
C SER A 145 -23.74 -15.30 3.75
N GLU A 146 -24.81 -15.31 4.54
CA GLU A 146 -25.06 -16.32 5.56
C GLU A 146 -26.33 -17.09 5.25
N ILE A 147 -26.21 -18.40 5.07
CA ILE A 147 -27.31 -19.31 4.72
C ILE A 147 -27.59 -20.18 5.92
N THR A 148 -28.79 -20.07 6.50
CA THR A 148 -29.24 -20.91 7.61
C THR A 148 -29.54 -22.30 7.11
N LEU A 149 -28.68 -23.28 7.41
CA LEU A 149 -28.88 -24.69 7.03
C LEU A 149 -29.79 -25.40 8.03
N SER A 150 -29.72 -25.02 9.31
CA SER A 150 -30.58 -25.59 10.37
C SER A 150 -30.71 -24.56 11.51
N LYS A 151 -31.51 -24.88 12.56
CA LYS A 151 -31.65 -24.04 13.77
C LYS A 151 -30.31 -23.75 14.48
N LYS A 152 -29.30 -24.56 14.20
CA LYS A 152 -27.97 -24.43 14.86
C LYS A 152 -26.83 -24.23 13.91
N THR A 153 -27.04 -24.36 12.61
CA THR A 153 -25.97 -24.39 11.63
C THR A 153 -26.17 -23.30 10.58
N VAL A 154 -25.17 -22.47 10.37
CA VAL A 154 -25.13 -21.41 9.35
C VAL A 154 -23.91 -21.64 8.46
N LEU A 155 -24.14 -21.67 7.16
CA LEU A 155 -23.08 -21.62 6.16
C LEU A 155 -22.77 -20.16 5.84
N SER A 156 -21.51 -19.75 5.98
CA SER A 156 -21.03 -18.43 5.58
C SER A 156 -20.19 -18.54 4.30
N LEU A 157 -20.54 -17.74 3.32
CA LEU A 157 -19.79 -17.62 2.06
C LEU A 157 -19.32 -16.19 1.89
N GLY A 158 -18.10 -16.01 1.43
CA GLY A 158 -17.53 -14.70 1.18
C GLY A 158 -16.64 -14.72 -0.05
N THR A 159 -16.61 -13.62 -0.78
CA THR A 159 -15.66 -13.41 -1.87
C THR A 159 -15.17 -11.97 -1.88
N LYS A 160 -13.92 -11.77 -2.25
CA LYS A 160 -13.30 -10.45 -2.38
C LYS A 160 -12.47 -10.41 -3.64
N ILE A 161 -12.68 -9.37 -4.43
CA ILE A 161 -11.84 -9.02 -5.57
C ILE A 161 -11.11 -7.73 -5.23
N THR A 162 -9.80 -7.69 -5.45
CA THR A 162 -8.97 -6.50 -5.37
C THR A 162 -8.31 -6.29 -6.73
N TRP A 163 -8.49 -5.10 -7.31
CA TRP A 163 -7.84 -4.68 -8.54
C TRP A 163 -7.30 -3.27 -8.37
N ALA A 164 -6.00 -3.10 -8.57
CA ALA A 164 -5.30 -1.84 -8.36
C ALA A 164 -4.22 -1.61 -9.42
N GLY A 165 -3.88 -0.36 -9.65
CA GLY A 165 -2.72 -0.04 -10.48
C GLY A 165 -1.44 -0.58 -9.89
N GLY A 166 -0.50 -0.97 -10.73
CA GLY A 166 0.80 -1.48 -10.31
C GLY A 166 1.61 -0.43 -9.55
N LYS A 167 2.54 -0.89 -8.73
CA LYS A 167 3.50 0.01 -8.06
C LYS A 167 4.35 0.75 -9.08
N ARG A 168 4.79 1.97 -8.72
CA ARG A 168 5.82 2.70 -9.46
C ARG A 168 7.18 2.11 -9.14
N TYR A 169 8.07 2.14 -10.13
CA TYR A 169 9.46 1.72 -9.97
C TYR A 169 10.39 2.50 -10.91
N SER A 170 11.67 2.42 -10.65
CA SER A 170 12.73 3.05 -11.43
C SER A 170 13.42 2.03 -12.31
N PRO A 171 13.93 2.40 -13.49
CA PRO A 171 14.84 1.54 -14.23
C PRO A 171 16.05 1.14 -13.38
N ALA A 172 16.47 -0.11 -13.47
CA ALA A 172 17.68 -0.59 -12.83
C ALA A 172 18.92 -0.17 -13.62
N ASP A 173 19.97 0.27 -12.93
CA ASP A 173 21.31 0.36 -13.48
C ASP A 173 21.97 -1.03 -13.38
N THR A 174 21.95 -1.77 -14.47
CA THR A 174 22.46 -3.16 -14.52
C THR A 174 23.97 -3.22 -14.23
N ALA A 175 24.75 -2.24 -14.68
CA ALA A 175 26.20 -2.22 -14.48
C ALA A 175 26.53 -1.94 -13.01
N ALA A 176 25.90 -0.92 -12.42
CA ALA A 176 26.06 -0.58 -11.00
C ALA A 176 25.54 -1.72 -10.10
N SER A 177 24.41 -2.34 -10.45
CA SER A 177 23.86 -3.49 -9.72
C SER A 177 24.80 -4.70 -9.74
N SER A 178 25.39 -4.99 -10.89
CA SER A 178 26.36 -6.11 -11.01
C SER A 178 27.65 -5.83 -10.23
N PHE A 179 28.06 -4.57 -10.14
CA PHE A 179 29.24 -4.17 -9.36
C PHE A 179 29.01 -4.24 -7.85
N SER A 180 27.85 -3.77 -7.39
CA SER A 180 27.50 -3.74 -5.94
C SER A 180 27.00 -5.08 -5.41
N GLY A 181 26.47 -5.96 -6.29
CA GLY A 181 25.76 -7.18 -5.87
C GLY A 181 24.35 -6.95 -5.33
N GLU A 182 23.80 -5.73 -5.51
CA GLU A 182 22.48 -5.31 -5.05
C GLU A 182 21.76 -4.53 -6.16
N LEU A 183 20.42 -4.42 -6.07
CA LEU A 183 19.66 -3.61 -7.01
C LEU A 183 20.01 -2.12 -6.84
N VAL A 184 20.57 -1.53 -7.89
CA VAL A 184 20.81 -0.09 -7.99
C VAL A 184 19.86 0.51 -9.02
N GLU A 185 19.05 1.47 -8.61
CA GLU A 185 18.11 2.18 -9.48
C GLU A 185 18.75 3.46 -10.06
N VAL A 186 18.30 3.84 -11.26
CA VAL A 186 18.70 5.10 -11.89
C VAL A 186 17.94 6.25 -11.24
N ASP A 187 18.60 7.02 -10.36
CA ASP A 187 17.99 8.09 -9.55
C ASP A 187 17.26 9.14 -10.40
N SER A 188 17.85 9.57 -11.51
CA SER A 188 17.25 10.57 -12.41
C SER A 188 15.92 10.12 -13.02
N LEU A 189 15.69 8.80 -13.14
CA LEU A 189 14.50 8.17 -13.68
C LEU A 189 13.60 7.59 -12.58
N ARG A 190 13.70 8.11 -11.36
CA ARG A 190 12.93 7.62 -10.21
C ARG A 190 11.43 7.60 -10.52
N ASN A 191 10.79 6.42 -10.30
CA ASN A 191 9.35 6.20 -10.41
C ASN A 191 8.73 6.52 -11.79
N THR A 192 9.52 6.46 -12.87
CA THR A 192 9.03 6.69 -14.24
C THR A 192 8.29 5.51 -14.84
N LEU A 193 8.54 4.31 -14.34
CA LEU A 193 7.90 3.07 -14.80
C LEU A 193 6.80 2.61 -13.84
N GLN A 194 5.95 1.72 -14.32
CA GLN A 194 4.85 1.13 -13.55
C GLN A 194 4.73 -0.36 -13.87
N PHE A 195 4.67 -1.20 -12.84
CA PHE A 195 4.41 -2.63 -12.99
C PHE A 195 3.00 -2.87 -13.53
N THR A 196 2.76 -4.10 -13.96
CA THR A 196 1.42 -4.59 -14.31
C THR A 196 0.45 -4.42 -13.14
N ASN A 197 -0.83 -4.22 -13.46
CA ASN A 197 -1.85 -4.03 -12.44
C ASN A 197 -1.93 -5.24 -11.49
N TYR A 198 -2.11 -4.93 -10.22
CA TYR A 198 -2.37 -5.91 -9.18
C TYR A 198 -3.78 -6.47 -9.32
N PHE A 199 -3.92 -7.79 -9.31
CA PHE A 199 -5.22 -8.45 -9.28
C PHE A 199 -5.22 -9.62 -8.30
N ARG A 200 -6.21 -9.68 -7.39
CA ARG A 200 -6.39 -10.80 -6.46
C ARG A 200 -7.85 -11.11 -6.26
N TRP A 201 -8.19 -12.38 -6.33
CA TRP A 201 -9.50 -12.89 -6.01
C TRP A 201 -9.38 -13.89 -4.86
N ASP A 202 -10.11 -13.60 -3.78
CA ASP A 202 -10.14 -14.42 -2.57
C ASP A 202 -11.54 -14.99 -2.39
N PHE A 203 -11.63 -16.19 -1.81
CA PHE A 203 -12.90 -16.85 -1.53
C PHE A 203 -12.87 -17.47 -0.14
N LYS A 204 -13.97 -17.33 0.61
CA LYS A 204 -14.13 -17.87 1.96
C LYS A 204 -15.36 -18.76 2.05
N ILE A 205 -15.20 -19.93 2.69
CA ILE A 205 -16.28 -20.81 3.08
C ILE A 205 -16.13 -21.11 4.56
N GLY A 206 -17.21 -20.94 5.34
CA GLY A 206 -17.22 -21.23 6.76
C GLY A 206 -18.54 -21.86 7.21
N ILE A 207 -18.47 -22.65 8.27
CA ILE A 207 -19.63 -23.22 8.95
C ILE A 207 -19.61 -22.78 10.39
N LYS A 208 -20.70 -22.13 10.84
CA LYS A 208 -20.95 -21.78 12.24
C LYS A 208 -21.95 -22.77 12.85
N ILE A 209 -21.58 -23.32 13.99
CA ILE A 209 -22.42 -24.27 14.75
C ILE A 209 -22.72 -23.64 16.12
N ASN A 210 -23.97 -23.22 16.30
CA ASN A 210 -24.44 -22.61 17.54
C ASN A 210 -24.90 -23.70 18.53
N THR A 211 -24.22 -23.80 19.65
CA THR A 211 -24.62 -24.65 20.78
C THR A 211 -25.29 -23.79 21.85
N LYS A 212 -25.64 -24.38 22.99
CA LYS A 212 -26.29 -23.65 24.09
C LYS A 212 -25.40 -22.64 24.78
N LYS A 213 -24.06 -22.80 24.71
CA LYS A 213 -23.10 -21.97 25.45
C LYS A 213 -22.07 -21.30 24.55
N VAL A 214 -21.74 -21.91 23.42
CA VAL A 214 -20.66 -21.45 22.53
C VAL A 214 -21.06 -21.59 21.08
N THR A 215 -20.50 -20.76 20.24
CA THR A 215 -20.55 -20.88 18.77
C THR A 215 -19.18 -21.34 18.26
N HIS A 216 -19.16 -22.42 17.52
CA HIS A 216 -17.98 -22.92 16.81
C HIS A 216 -18.01 -22.42 15.38
N GLU A 217 -16.91 -21.84 14.91
CA GLU A 217 -16.73 -21.47 13.50
C GLU A 217 -15.51 -22.21 12.93
N ILE A 218 -15.74 -22.96 11.86
CA ILE A 218 -14.69 -23.63 11.08
C ILE A 218 -14.72 -23.00 9.70
N ALA A 219 -13.60 -22.52 9.20
CA ALA A 219 -13.58 -21.94 7.87
C ALA A 219 -12.25 -22.20 7.12
N ILE A 220 -12.34 -22.06 5.81
CA ILE A 220 -11.22 -22.03 4.89
C ILE A 220 -11.29 -20.73 4.08
N ASP A 221 -10.17 -20.00 4.08
CA ASP A 221 -9.94 -18.83 3.23
C ASP A 221 -9.00 -19.24 2.10
N LEU A 222 -9.46 -19.15 0.87
CA LEU A 222 -8.69 -19.40 -0.33
C LEU A 222 -8.21 -18.05 -0.88
N VAL A 223 -6.96 -17.70 -0.58
CA VAL A 223 -6.37 -16.44 -0.99
C VAL A 223 -5.77 -16.59 -2.38
N ASN A 224 -6.01 -15.61 -3.27
CA ASN A 224 -5.50 -15.58 -4.63
C ASN A 224 -5.85 -16.86 -5.43
N VAL A 225 -7.15 -17.18 -5.53
CA VAL A 225 -7.64 -18.43 -6.14
C VAL A 225 -7.24 -18.63 -7.60
N LEU A 226 -6.93 -17.55 -8.32
CA LEU A 226 -6.42 -17.61 -9.69
C LEU A 226 -4.90 -17.78 -9.77
N ASN A 227 -4.21 -17.79 -8.61
CA ASN A 227 -2.74 -17.84 -8.55
C ASN A 227 -2.08 -16.75 -9.41
N THR A 228 -2.66 -15.54 -9.41
CA THR A 228 -2.15 -14.39 -10.16
C THR A 228 -0.77 -14.01 -9.65
N LYS A 229 0.20 -13.87 -10.55
CA LYS A 229 1.54 -13.40 -10.23
C LYS A 229 1.54 -11.88 -10.12
N ASN A 230 1.37 -11.37 -8.91
CA ASN A 230 1.45 -9.95 -8.61
C ASN A 230 2.89 -9.57 -8.28
N VAL A 231 3.45 -8.60 -8.98
CA VAL A 231 4.83 -8.17 -8.77
C VAL A 231 4.97 -7.51 -7.39
N LEU A 232 5.98 -7.91 -6.62
CA LEU A 232 6.38 -7.28 -5.36
C LEU A 232 7.37 -6.13 -5.61
N GLY A 233 8.37 -6.38 -6.45
CA GLY A 233 9.44 -5.45 -6.79
C GLY A 233 10.46 -6.08 -7.73
N LEU A 234 11.56 -5.35 -7.96
CA LEU A 234 12.74 -5.88 -8.63
C LEU A 234 13.77 -6.35 -7.60
N THR A 235 14.57 -7.33 -7.97
CA THR A 235 15.72 -7.80 -7.20
C THR A 235 16.90 -8.05 -8.12
N TYR A 236 18.12 -7.93 -7.57
CA TYR A 236 19.32 -8.34 -8.25
C TYR A 236 19.58 -9.83 -8.01
N ALA A 237 19.82 -10.58 -9.08
CA ALA A 237 20.27 -11.97 -9.04
C ALA A 237 21.57 -12.08 -9.86
N PRO A 238 22.60 -12.80 -9.39
CA PRO A 238 23.88 -12.94 -10.12
C PRO A 238 23.73 -13.84 -11.34
N ASP A 239 22.99 -13.37 -12.35
CA ASP A 239 22.75 -14.05 -13.63
C ASP A 239 23.43 -13.24 -14.75
N PRO A 240 24.34 -13.84 -15.56
CA PRO A 240 25.07 -13.11 -16.60
C PRO A 240 24.18 -12.58 -17.73
N ILE A 241 23.01 -13.18 -17.94
CA ILE A 241 22.10 -12.83 -19.05
C ILE A 241 21.02 -11.85 -18.60
N ASP A 242 20.46 -12.09 -17.42
CA ASP A 242 19.35 -11.30 -16.89
C ASP A 242 19.52 -11.11 -15.39
N PRO A 243 20.34 -10.14 -14.95
CA PRO A 243 20.65 -9.94 -13.54
C PRO A 243 19.55 -9.23 -12.76
N ILE A 244 18.53 -8.67 -13.42
CA ILE A 244 17.42 -7.98 -12.77
C ILE A 244 16.15 -8.80 -12.92
N LYS A 245 15.63 -9.32 -11.82
CA LYS A 245 14.47 -10.21 -11.80
C LYS A 245 13.28 -9.55 -11.12
N GLU A 246 12.07 -9.89 -11.57
CA GLU A 246 10.85 -9.57 -10.83
C GLU A 246 10.66 -10.56 -9.68
N GLU A 247 10.41 -10.03 -8.49
CA GLU A 247 9.90 -10.79 -7.36
C GLU A 247 8.38 -10.71 -7.32
N TYR A 248 7.75 -11.83 -6.99
CA TYR A 248 6.29 -11.92 -6.91
C TYR A 248 5.81 -12.07 -5.49
N GLN A 249 4.63 -11.53 -5.23
CA GLN A 249 3.90 -11.75 -3.98
C GLN A 249 3.42 -13.20 -3.89
N LEU A 250 2.94 -13.60 -2.70
CA LEU A 250 2.40 -14.93 -2.47
C LEU A 250 1.31 -15.27 -3.49
N GLY A 251 1.44 -16.44 -4.12
CA GLY A 251 0.45 -17.02 -5.01
C GLY A 251 -0.78 -17.56 -4.26
N PHE A 252 -1.35 -18.64 -4.76
CA PHE A 252 -2.48 -19.31 -4.09
C PHE A 252 -2.10 -19.80 -2.70
N LEU A 253 -2.92 -19.43 -1.69
CA LEU A 253 -2.69 -19.79 -0.28
C LEU A 253 -4.01 -20.19 0.38
N PRO A 254 -4.21 -21.47 0.74
CA PRO A 254 -5.32 -21.88 1.59
C PRO A 254 -4.99 -21.67 3.07
N LEU A 255 -5.89 -21.01 3.80
CA LEU A 255 -5.79 -20.77 5.24
C LEU A 255 -6.96 -21.44 5.95
N PHE A 256 -6.69 -22.25 6.95
CA PHE A 256 -7.70 -22.89 7.77
C PHE A 256 -7.72 -22.24 9.14
N TYR A 257 -8.93 -22.02 9.67
CA TYR A 257 -9.05 -21.55 11.04
C TYR A 257 -10.25 -22.16 11.75
N TYR A 258 -10.13 -22.20 13.06
CA TYR A 258 -11.17 -22.57 13.98
C TYR A 258 -11.28 -21.50 15.07
N LYS A 259 -12.51 -21.05 15.31
CA LYS A 259 -12.82 -20.02 16.31
C LYS A 259 -13.94 -20.51 17.21
N ILE A 260 -13.87 -20.16 18.50
CA ILE A 260 -14.92 -20.37 19.49
C ILE A 260 -15.30 -19.00 20.05
N ASP A 261 -16.61 -18.70 19.97
CA ASP A 261 -17.22 -17.53 20.63
C ASP A 261 -18.04 -18.02 21.83
N PHE A 262 -17.77 -17.46 23.01
CA PHE A 262 -18.36 -17.83 24.30
C PHE A 262 -19.52 -16.92 24.67
#